data_daf286ad40a905ea9c6254b58aac9d51
#
_entry.id   daf286ad40a905ea9c6254b58aac9d51
#
_cell.length_a   1.000
_cell.length_b   1.000
_cell.length_c   1.000
_cell.angle_alpha   90.00
_cell.angle_beta   90.00
_cell.angle_gamma   90.00
#
_symmetry.space_group_name_H-M   'P 1'
#
loop_
_entity.id
_entity.type
_entity.pdbx_description
1 polymer ?
#
loop_
_entity_poly.entity_id
_entity_poly.type
_entity_poly.pdbx_seq_one_letter_code
_entity_poly.pdbx_strand_id
1 'polypeptide(L)' 'MAEKEEKIEFEGEIVEALRNRMFRIRLDNGHETLGYTSGRMKRHKIRMLAGDRVKIELSPYDLNRGRIVYRLS' A
#
# COMPACT_ATOMS: atom_id res chain seq x y z
N MET A 1 7.88 14.79 -23.44
CA MET A 1 8.72 13.80 -22.77
C MET A 1 8.04 13.27 -21.55
N ALA A 2 7.94 12.00 -21.45
CA ALA A 2 7.30 11.40 -20.31
C ALA A 2 8.22 11.50 -19.11
N GLU A 3 7.70 12.04 -18.05
CA GLU A 3 8.43 12.04 -16.80
C GLU A 3 8.14 10.78 -16.06
N LYS A 4 9.17 10.16 -15.57
CA LYS A 4 8.98 9.02 -14.69
C LYS A 4 8.57 9.54 -13.34
N GLU A 5 7.40 9.13 -12.90
CA GLU A 5 7.04 9.34 -11.52
C GLU A 5 7.93 8.46 -10.67
N GLU A 6 8.63 9.09 -9.78
CA GLU A 6 9.38 8.34 -8.82
C GLU A 6 8.42 7.78 -7.77
N LYS A 7 8.52 6.49 -7.55
CA LYS A 7 7.76 5.84 -6.49
C LYS A 7 8.74 5.37 -5.44
N ILE A 8 8.36 5.56 -4.19
CA ILE A 8 9.16 5.12 -3.07
C ILE A 8 8.47 3.92 -2.46
N GLU A 9 9.20 2.83 -2.32
CA GLU A 9 8.62 1.62 -1.74
C GLU A 9 8.89 1.60 -0.24
N PHE A 10 7.86 1.24 0.49
CA PHE A 10 7.93 1.06 1.94
C PHE A 10 7.32 -0.27 2.30
N GLU A 11 7.75 -0.81 3.44
CA GLU A 11 7.09 -1.95 4.03
C GLU A 11 6.31 -1.49 5.24
N GLY A 12 5.18 -2.13 5.46
CA GLY A 12 4.35 -1.78 6.58
C GLY A 12 3.39 -2.90 6.92
N GLU A 13 2.58 -2.63 7.91
CA GLU A 13 1.60 -3.58 8.43
C GLU A 13 0.21 -3.01 8.27
N ILE A 14 -0.71 -3.83 7.80
CA ILE A 14 -2.11 -3.44 7.71
C ILE A 14 -2.66 -3.40 9.13
N VAL A 15 -3.15 -2.23 9.55
CA VAL A 15 -3.69 -2.08 10.89
C VAL A 15 -5.22 -2.08 10.87
N GLU A 16 -5.83 -1.79 9.72
CA GLU A 16 -7.28 -1.76 9.63
C GLU A 16 -7.71 -1.89 8.18
N ALA A 17 -8.77 -2.68 7.93
CA ALA A 17 -9.39 -2.76 6.62
C ALA A 17 -10.53 -1.75 6.59
N LEU A 18 -10.53 -0.90 5.58
CA LEU A 18 -11.51 0.16 5.42
C LEU A 18 -12.45 -0.18 4.28
N ARG A 19 -13.42 0.70 4.04
CA ARG A 19 -14.35 0.53 2.93
C ARG A 19 -13.64 0.76 1.60
N ASN A 20 -14.25 0.30 0.52
CA ASN A 20 -13.80 0.52 -0.85
C ASN A 20 -12.42 -0.07 -1.10
N ARG A 21 -12.12 -1.19 -0.45
CA ARG A 21 -10.85 -1.91 -0.63
C ARG A 21 -9.66 -1.04 -0.27
N MET A 22 -9.87 -0.13 0.65
CA MET A 22 -8.79 0.68 1.21
C MET A 22 -8.33 0.07 2.52
N PHE A 23 -7.08 0.33 2.85
CA PHE A 23 -6.48 -0.21 4.08
C PHE A 23 -5.69 0.89 4.75
N ARG A 24 -5.77 0.92 6.07
CA ARG A 24 -4.86 1.77 6.84
C ARG A 24 -3.61 0.96 7.12
N ILE A 25 -2.47 1.52 6.79
CA ILE A 25 -1.19 0.83 6.85
C ILE A 25 -0.25 1.67 7.68
N ARG A 26 0.39 1.04 8.66
CA ARG A 26 1.45 1.67 9.42
C ARG A 26 2.77 1.24 8.81
N LEU A 27 3.51 2.23 8.31
CA LEU A 27 4.82 1.97 7.74
C LEU A 27 5.83 1.71 8.86
N ASP A 28 6.93 1.05 8.50
CA ASP A 28 7.94 0.72 9.48
C ASP A 28 8.60 1.93 10.12
N ASN A 29 8.52 3.09 9.45
CA ASN A 29 9.01 4.34 10.02
C ASN A 29 8.00 5.03 10.93
N GLY A 30 6.84 4.40 11.18
CA GLY A 30 5.82 4.94 12.05
C GLY A 30 4.76 5.80 11.38
N HIS A 31 4.98 6.17 10.13
CA HIS A 31 4.00 6.96 9.38
C HIS A 31 2.82 6.08 8.98
N GLU A 32 1.60 6.61 9.08
CA GLU A 32 0.41 5.90 8.63
C GLU A 32 -0.04 6.44 7.30
N THR A 33 -0.45 5.55 6.43
CA THR A 33 -0.91 5.91 5.10
C THR A 33 -2.12 5.07 4.74
N LEU A 34 -2.89 5.54 3.76
CA LEU A 34 -3.99 4.77 3.21
C LEU A 34 -3.49 4.04 1.97
N GLY A 35 -3.78 2.74 1.91
CA GLY A 35 -3.36 1.94 0.78
C GLY A 35 -4.54 1.39 0.02
N TYR A 36 -4.39 1.27 -1.29
CA TYR A 36 -5.37 0.60 -2.13
C TYR A 36 -4.66 -0.51 -2.88
N THR A 37 -5.43 -1.52 -3.29
CA THR A 37 -4.84 -2.68 -3.97
C THR A 37 -4.49 -2.32 -5.41
N SER A 38 -3.35 -2.84 -5.86
CA SER A 38 -2.96 -2.70 -7.25
C SER A 38 -3.86 -3.57 -8.13
N GLY A 39 -3.88 -3.27 -9.43
CA GLY A 39 -4.66 -4.08 -10.36
C GLY A 39 -4.18 -5.53 -10.37
N ARG A 40 -2.88 -5.73 -10.21
CA ARG A 40 -2.31 -7.07 -10.15
C ARG A 40 -2.86 -7.86 -8.98
N MET A 41 -2.95 -7.23 -7.81
CA MET A 41 -3.45 -7.91 -6.62
C MET A 41 -4.93 -8.22 -6.75
N LYS A 42 -5.70 -7.32 -7.36
CA LYS A 42 -7.12 -7.58 -7.62
C LYS A 42 -7.29 -8.76 -8.57
N ARG A 43 -6.46 -8.82 -9.61
CA ARG A 43 -6.53 -9.87 -10.61
C ARG A 43 -6.26 -11.24 -9.99
N HIS A 44 -5.33 -11.30 -9.08
CA HIS A 44 -4.96 -12.56 -8.43
C HIS A 44 -5.75 -12.82 -7.16
N LYS A 45 -6.70 -11.96 -6.83
CA LYS A 45 -7.61 -12.13 -5.69
C LYS A 45 -6.85 -12.34 -4.38
N ILE A 46 -5.78 -11.58 -4.21
CA ILE A 46 -4.98 -11.67 -3.01
C ILE A 46 -5.76 -11.02 -1.86
N ARG A 47 -6.00 -11.81 -0.81
CA ARG A 47 -6.74 -11.33 0.35
C ARG A 47 -5.77 -10.73 1.36
N MET A 48 -6.16 -9.58 1.93
CA MET A 48 -5.34 -8.91 2.92
C MET A 48 -6.16 -8.64 4.16
N LEU A 49 -5.54 -8.89 5.29
CA LEU A 49 -6.19 -8.76 6.59
C LEU A 49 -5.31 -7.92 7.52
N ALA A 50 -5.93 -7.36 8.56
CA ALA A 50 -5.16 -6.64 9.57
C ALA A 50 -4.10 -7.59 10.15
N GLY A 51 -2.90 -7.07 10.31
CA GLY A 51 -1.75 -7.85 10.76
C GLY A 51 -0.85 -8.34 9.64
N ASP A 52 -1.32 -8.29 8.40
CA ASP A 52 -0.49 -8.71 7.27
C ASP A 52 0.57 -7.68 6.96
N ARG A 53 1.74 -8.17 6.56
CA ARG A 53 2.83 -7.31 6.09
C ARG A 53 2.69 -7.11 4.60
N VAL A 54 2.88 -5.89 4.17
CA VAL A 54 2.72 -5.54 2.76
C VAL A 54 3.83 -4.59 2.34
N LYS A 55 4.06 -4.55 1.03
CA LYS A 55 4.91 -3.56 0.40
C LYS A 55 4.00 -2.57 -0.32
N ILE A 56 4.22 -1.29 -0.10
CA ILE A 56 3.39 -0.23 -0.65
C ILE A 56 4.27 0.78 -1.36
N GLU A 57 3.79 1.29 -2.49
CA GLU A 57 4.45 2.35 -3.23
C GLU A 57 3.76 3.67 -2.94
N LEU A 58 4.55 4.67 -2.58
CA LEU A 58 4.06 6.02 -2.34
C LEU A 58 4.73 6.98 -3.29
N SER A 59 3.99 8.01 -3.68
CA SER A 59 4.57 9.13 -4.39
C SER A 59 5.27 10.04 -3.38
N PRO A 60 6.45 10.58 -3.70
CA PRO A 60 7.07 11.54 -2.81
C PRO A 60 6.22 12.82 -2.65
N TYR A 61 5.28 13.02 -3.56
CA TYR A 61 4.39 14.18 -3.50
C TYR A 61 3.13 13.93 -2.69
N ASP A 62 2.86 12.66 -2.32
CA ASP A 62 1.67 12.34 -1.54
C ASP A 62 1.95 11.09 -0.72
N LEU A 63 2.43 11.30 0.50
CA LEU A 63 2.77 10.19 1.39
C LEU A 63 1.58 9.68 2.19
N ASN A 64 0.39 10.24 1.96
CA ASN A 64 -0.80 9.84 2.69
C ASN A 64 -1.61 8.77 1.98
N ARG A 65 -1.26 8.47 0.75
CA ARG A 65 -1.99 7.50 -0.06
C ARG A 65 -1.03 6.76 -0.95
N GLY A 66 -1.17 5.44 -1.03
CA GLY A 66 -0.28 4.66 -1.85
C GLY A 66 -0.92 3.40 -2.39
N ARG A 67 -0.18 2.71 -3.22
CA ARG A 67 -0.64 1.49 -3.86
C ARG A 67 0.06 0.30 -3.25
N ILE A 68 -0.71 -0.66 -2.75
CA ILE A 68 -0.16 -1.90 -2.22
C ILE A 68 0.24 -2.76 -3.41
N VAL A 69 1.50 -3.17 -3.46
CA VAL A 69 2.02 -3.92 -4.60
C VAL A 69 2.31 -5.38 -4.29
N TYR A 70 2.59 -5.70 -3.03
CA TYR A 70 2.85 -7.08 -2.62
C TYR A 70 2.33 -7.33 -1.23
N ARG A 71 1.87 -8.56 -1.02
CA ARG A 71 1.63 -9.07 0.32
C ARG A 71 2.84 -9.90 0.71
N LEU A 72 3.49 -9.51 1.82
CA LEU A 72 4.71 -10.17 2.25
C LEU A 72 4.43 -11.34 3.19
N SER A 73 3.39 -11.22 3.99
CA SER A 73 3.03 -12.34 4.88
C SER A 73 1.64 -12.12 5.47
#